data_f273f8955a62cf228f4c2f9c4b26f8a1
#
_entry.id   f273f8955a62cf228f4c2f9c4b26f8a1
#
_cell.length_a   1.000
_cell.length_b   1.000
_cell.length_c   1.000
_cell.angle_alpha   90.00
_cell.angle_beta   90.00
_cell.angle_gamma   90.00
#
_symmetry.space_group_name_H-M   'P 1'
#
loop_
_entity.id
_entity.type
_entity.pdbx_description
1 polymer ?
#
loop_
_entity_poly.entity_id
_entity_poly.type
_entity_poly.pdbx_seq_one_letter_code
_entity_poly.pdbx_strand_id
1 'polypeptide(L)'
;MDEEFLSKIKGNKNTLVIHSDAGACAAAAIMGNIAARGQEEGSYFRLSDDFIPTIDDFASREFDANIAIDQIDADFKNDWVGYLRTTGLPVCDLKYKDNRTPEDNTMRFLNANNRRIPAMKPRMVHESRELLVPHEYKLDYEKLVALIKAGGDLKPYLSRDILKKRQRDKNDLLLNSWGIQHLHFRTEGTDQLLFCVIAESDVFVIQTLSHNEKYLWVNTGLVEILHRNWPTLIFRAKHNGLRPESVSAAKRHSLRCYNANFPVTVDDGTVYLPLAQGTLASGDSMEDWINRRKIFSELEHYQNIVVQNALAIRMALNMPASQKLVVRMAFDNRVCCFYEPTMATRIGGLVLQFVGP
;
A
#
# COMPACT_ATOMS: atom_id res chain seq x y z
N MET A 1 4.80 10.11 18.38
CA MET A 1 4.65 9.12 19.46
C MET A 1 6.07 8.72 19.84
N ASP A 2 6.35 8.67 21.13
CA ASP A 2 7.71 8.47 21.65
C ASP A 2 8.15 7.01 21.41
N GLU A 3 9.38 6.78 20.94
CA GLU A 3 9.93 5.43 20.73
C GLU A 3 9.97 4.62 22.03
N GLU A 4 10.15 5.29 23.17
CA GLU A 4 10.11 4.68 24.49
C GLU A 4 8.71 4.12 24.82
N PHE A 5 7.65 4.81 24.41
CA PHE A 5 6.26 4.36 24.58
C PHE A 5 5.96 3.13 23.73
N LEU A 6 6.37 3.14 22.46
CA LEU A 6 6.22 1.98 21.56
C LEU A 6 6.99 0.75 22.07
N SER A 7 8.18 0.97 22.65
CA SER A 7 8.98 -0.09 23.28
C SER A 7 8.26 -0.70 24.49
N LYS A 8 7.62 0.13 25.33
CA LYS A 8 6.83 -0.35 26.49
C LYS A 8 5.60 -1.16 26.04
N ILE A 9 4.90 -0.74 24.99
CA ILE A 9 3.76 -1.50 24.44
C ILE A 9 4.22 -2.84 23.86
N LYS A 10 5.33 -2.88 23.13
CA LYS A 10 5.88 -4.11 22.54
C LYS A 10 6.37 -5.12 23.60
N GLY A 11 6.80 -4.64 24.75
CA GLY A 11 7.30 -5.47 25.86
C GLY A 11 6.22 -5.97 26.83
N ASN A 12 5.01 -5.45 26.76
CA ASN A 12 3.95 -5.83 27.69
C ASN A 12 3.27 -7.14 27.22
N LYS A 13 3.37 -8.18 28.04
CA LYS A 13 2.83 -9.53 27.77
C LYS A 13 1.29 -9.61 27.89
N ASN A 14 0.65 -8.59 28.42
CA ASN A 14 -0.81 -8.55 28.59
C ASN A 14 -1.47 -8.11 27.27
N THR A 15 -1.86 -9.06 26.45
CA THR A 15 -2.63 -8.81 25.23
C THR A 15 -4.07 -9.26 25.46
N LEU A 16 -5.01 -8.32 25.43
CA LEU A 16 -6.44 -8.62 25.49
C LEU A 16 -6.92 -9.01 24.09
N VAL A 17 -7.62 -10.11 23.99
CA VAL A 17 -8.32 -10.54 22.77
C VAL A 17 -9.80 -10.26 22.94
N ILE A 18 -10.36 -9.43 22.04
CA ILE A 18 -11.78 -9.10 22.05
C ILE A 18 -12.49 -10.06 21.11
N HIS A 19 -13.40 -10.87 21.66
CA HIS A 19 -14.35 -11.64 20.88
C HIS A 19 -15.71 -10.94 20.92
N SER A 20 -16.29 -10.64 19.75
CA SER A 20 -17.71 -10.29 19.63
C SER A 20 -18.42 -11.43 18.89
N ASP A 21 -19.69 -11.68 19.17
CA ASP A 21 -20.48 -12.67 18.42
C ASP A 21 -20.59 -12.33 16.92
N ALA A 22 -20.59 -11.02 16.59
CA ALA A 22 -20.39 -10.54 15.22
C ALA A 22 -18.92 -10.69 14.78
N GLY A 23 -17.95 -10.63 15.68
CA GLY A 23 -16.53 -10.79 15.45
C GLY A 23 -16.12 -12.23 15.20
N ALA A 24 -16.81 -13.22 15.76
CA ALA A 24 -16.53 -14.63 15.42
C ALA A 24 -16.85 -14.92 13.95
N CYS A 25 -17.93 -14.37 13.39
CA CYS A 25 -18.21 -14.45 11.96
C CYS A 25 -17.27 -13.57 11.11
N ALA A 26 -16.89 -12.39 11.58
CA ALA A 26 -15.95 -11.53 10.90
C ALA A 26 -14.51 -12.07 11.03
N ALA A 27 -14.11 -12.58 12.19
CA ALA A 27 -12.82 -13.26 12.36
C ALA A 27 -12.76 -14.57 11.55
N ALA A 28 -13.84 -15.35 11.47
CA ALA A 28 -13.93 -16.52 10.61
C ALA A 28 -13.92 -16.13 9.13
N ALA A 29 -14.54 -15.00 8.73
CA ALA A 29 -14.48 -14.47 7.37
C ALA A 29 -13.09 -13.88 7.05
N ILE A 30 -12.43 -13.24 8.00
CA ILE A 30 -11.05 -12.75 7.87
C ILE A 30 -10.10 -13.95 7.86
N MET A 31 -10.24 -14.93 8.73
CA MET A 31 -9.45 -16.16 8.74
C MET A 31 -9.73 -17.01 7.50
N GLY A 32 -10.96 -17.10 7.03
CA GLY A 32 -11.32 -17.74 5.76
C GLY A 32 -10.73 -17.05 4.54
N ASN A 33 -10.70 -15.72 4.51
CA ASN A 33 -10.05 -14.96 3.44
C ASN A 33 -8.50 -15.02 3.52
N ILE A 34 -7.94 -15.12 4.72
CA ILE A 34 -6.50 -15.33 4.93
C ILE A 34 -6.11 -16.76 4.51
N ALA A 35 -6.89 -17.77 4.90
CA ALA A 35 -6.69 -19.15 4.49
C ALA A 35 -6.91 -19.38 2.97
N ALA A 36 -7.88 -18.68 2.36
CA ALA A 36 -8.15 -18.77 0.93
C ALA A 36 -7.13 -18.02 0.06
N ARG A 37 -6.31 -17.12 0.65
CA ARG A 37 -5.24 -16.40 -0.08
C ARG A 37 -3.87 -17.05 0.03
N GLY A 38 -3.79 -18.29 0.52
CA GLY A 38 -2.63 -19.17 0.41
C GLY A 38 -1.41 -18.74 1.20
N GLN A 39 -0.91 -19.60 1.95
CA GLN A 39 0.50 -19.98 2.15
C GLN A 39 1.58 -18.94 1.75
N GLU A 40 1.47 -17.68 2.19
CA GLU A 40 2.62 -16.82 2.29
C GLU A 40 2.84 -16.45 3.75
N GLU A 41 3.96 -16.93 4.26
CA GLU A 41 4.47 -16.72 5.61
C GLU A 41 4.50 -15.23 5.94
N GLY A 42 3.81 -14.83 6.99
CA GLY A 42 4.03 -13.52 7.61
C GLY A 42 2.84 -12.80 8.24
N SER A 43 1.63 -13.28 8.11
CA SER A 43 0.44 -12.62 8.68
C SER A 43 -0.17 -13.45 9.80
N TYR A 44 0.41 -13.40 11.00
CA TYR A 44 -0.14 -14.12 12.13
C TYR A 44 -0.77 -13.17 13.14
N PHE A 45 -2.07 -13.33 13.38
CA PHE A 45 -2.64 -13.07 14.67
C PHE A 45 -2.04 -14.10 15.64
N ARG A 46 -1.06 -13.71 16.43
CA ARG A 46 -0.65 -14.51 17.55
C ARG A 46 -1.59 -14.14 18.71
N LEU A 47 -2.63 -14.92 18.88
CA LEU A 47 -3.33 -15.02 20.16
C LEU A 47 -2.27 -15.50 21.15
N SER A 48 -2.01 -14.75 22.22
CA SER A 48 -1.23 -15.32 23.32
C SER A 48 -2.14 -16.34 24.00
N ASP A 49 -1.69 -17.56 24.11
CA ASP A 49 -2.43 -18.67 24.71
C ASP A 49 -2.70 -18.45 26.23
N ASP A 50 -2.23 -17.34 26.81
CA ASP A 50 -2.19 -17.15 28.25
C ASP A 50 -3.41 -16.42 28.85
N PHE A 51 -4.33 -15.89 28.05
CA PHE A 51 -5.54 -15.26 28.59
C PHE A 51 -6.68 -15.19 27.59
N ILE A 52 -7.56 -16.16 27.60
CA ILE A 52 -8.90 -16.09 26.99
C ILE A 52 -9.91 -16.05 28.16
N PRO A 53 -10.45 -14.86 28.52
CA PRO A 53 -11.59 -14.85 29.41
C PRO A 53 -12.75 -15.53 28.68
N THR A 54 -13.26 -16.60 29.24
CA THR A 54 -14.46 -17.24 28.71
C THR A 54 -15.68 -16.36 28.99
N ILE A 55 -16.71 -16.46 28.14
CA ILE A 55 -18.00 -15.76 28.36
C ILE A 55 -18.54 -16.03 29.78
N ASP A 56 -18.28 -17.19 30.33
CA ASP A 56 -18.71 -17.60 31.68
C ASP A 56 -18.00 -16.79 32.78
N ASP A 57 -16.77 -16.33 32.59
CA ASP A 57 -16.07 -15.45 33.55
C ASP A 57 -16.72 -14.05 33.61
N PHE A 58 -17.46 -13.67 32.59
CA PHE A 58 -18.19 -12.41 32.53
C PHE A 58 -19.62 -12.52 33.03
N ALA A 59 -20.27 -13.66 32.84
CA ALA A 59 -21.68 -13.89 33.26
C ALA A 59 -21.88 -13.88 34.77
N SER A 60 -20.82 -14.07 35.58
CA SER A 60 -20.91 -14.14 37.05
C SER A 60 -20.79 -12.79 37.75
N ARG A 61 -20.59 -11.68 37.03
CA ARG A 61 -20.46 -10.33 37.61
C ARG A 61 -21.71 -9.51 37.32
N GLU A 62 -22.35 -8.94 38.33
CA GLU A 62 -23.45 -7.97 38.16
C GLU A 62 -22.89 -6.72 37.49
N PHE A 63 -23.42 -6.39 36.33
CA PHE A 63 -23.01 -5.23 35.54
C PHE A 63 -24.07 -4.16 35.52
N ASP A 64 -23.63 -2.92 35.73
CA ASP A 64 -24.46 -1.77 35.44
C ASP A 64 -24.48 -1.59 33.91
N ALA A 65 -25.57 -2.04 33.30
CA ALA A 65 -25.79 -2.00 31.85
C ALA A 65 -25.91 -0.56 31.28
N ASN A 66 -25.82 0.45 32.12
CA ASN A 66 -25.99 1.87 31.79
C ASN A 66 -24.66 2.61 31.61
N ILE A 67 -23.57 1.94 31.21
CA ILE A 67 -22.34 2.66 30.86
C ILE A 67 -22.61 3.40 29.56
N ALA A 68 -22.80 4.69 29.65
CA ALA A 68 -23.10 5.56 28.52
C ALA A 68 -21.96 5.48 27.46
N ILE A 69 -22.34 5.45 26.19
CA ILE A 69 -21.46 5.52 25.02
C ILE A 69 -20.51 6.72 25.12
N ASP A 70 -20.92 7.78 25.81
CA ASP A 70 -20.15 9.03 26.07
C ASP A 70 -18.84 8.81 26.85
N GLN A 71 -18.61 7.63 27.42
CA GLN A 71 -17.38 7.32 28.16
C GLN A 71 -16.32 6.62 27.34
N ILE A 72 -16.50 6.53 26.01
CA ILE A 72 -15.52 5.95 25.10
C ILE A 72 -14.96 7.04 24.22
N ASP A 73 -13.66 7.04 24.04
CA ASP A 73 -12.94 7.92 23.12
C ASP A 73 -12.07 7.05 22.21
N ALA A 74 -12.56 6.82 21.02
CA ALA A 74 -11.86 6.11 19.96
C ALA A 74 -12.07 6.87 18.64
N ASP A 75 -11.02 7.48 18.12
CA ASP A 75 -11.02 8.21 16.84
C ASP A 75 -9.85 7.77 15.97
N PHE A 76 -10.01 6.62 15.35
CA PHE A 76 -8.94 5.99 14.56
C PHE A 76 -8.65 6.75 13.26
N LYS A 77 -9.62 7.50 12.74
CA LYS A 77 -9.38 8.40 11.61
C LYS A 77 -8.42 9.53 12.00
N ASN A 78 -8.58 10.10 13.19
CA ASN A 78 -7.67 11.13 13.68
C ASN A 78 -6.29 10.54 14.02
N ASP A 79 -6.21 9.33 14.57
CA ASP A 79 -4.95 8.62 14.80
C ASP A 79 -4.19 8.38 13.48
N TRP A 80 -4.91 7.98 12.41
CA TRP A 80 -4.35 7.86 11.07
C TRP A 80 -3.81 9.19 10.54
N VAL A 81 -4.55 10.28 10.70
CA VAL A 81 -4.09 11.63 10.35
C VAL A 81 -2.83 11.99 11.13
N GLY A 82 -2.78 11.68 12.42
CA GLY A 82 -1.60 11.84 13.26
C GLY A 82 -0.39 11.08 12.70
N TYR A 83 -0.56 9.81 12.34
CA TYR A 83 0.49 9.01 11.70
C TYR A 83 0.96 9.63 10.37
N LEU A 84 0.04 10.04 9.50
CA LEU A 84 0.40 10.69 8.24
C LEU A 84 1.22 11.97 8.44
N ARG A 85 0.94 12.75 9.50
CA ARG A 85 1.66 13.98 9.82
C ARG A 85 3.08 13.73 10.33
N THR A 86 3.21 12.76 11.21
CA THR A 86 4.45 12.55 11.98
C THR A 86 5.38 11.54 11.36
N THR A 87 4.87 10.56 10.63
CA THR A 87 5.63 9.41 10.16
C THR A 87 5.41 9.12 8.68
N GLY A 88 4.17 8.83 8.27
CA GLY A 88 3.89 8.29 6.95
C GLY A 88 4.34 9.19 5.79
N LEU A 89 3.92 10.44 5.76
CA LEU A 89 4.35 11.38 4.74
C LEU A 89 5.81 11.83 4.89
N PRO A 90 6.33 12.10 6.11
CA PRO A 90 7.75 12.42 6.30
C PRO A 90 8.72 11.37 5.80
N VAL A 91 8.43 10.07 5.96
CA VAL A 91 9.26 8.98 5.42
C VAL A 91 9.39 9.08 3.88
N CYS A 92 8.35 9.61 3.22
CA CYS A 92 8.36 9.88 1.78
C CYS A 92 8.89 11.27 1.42
N ASP A 93 9.49 12.01 2.34
CA ASP A 93 9.87 13.44 2.20
C ASP A 93 8.68 14.36 1.85
N LEU A 94 7.49 13.98 2.22
CA LEU A 94 6.28 14.76 2.03
C LEU A 94 5.81 15.38 3.35
N LYS A 95 5.05 16.48 3.24
CA LYS A 95 4.37 17.10 4.37
C LYS A 95 2.87 16.92 4.23
N TYR A 96 2.20 16.72 5.36
CA TYR A 96 0.75 16.79 5.41
C TYR A 96 0.27 18.18 4.95
N LYS A 97 -0.77 18.23 4.14
CA LYS A 97 -1.35 19.50 3.64
C LYS A 97 -2.70 19.71 4.31
N ASP A 98 -2.77 20.71 5.19
CA ASP A 98 -3.99 21.03 5.95
C ASP A 98 -5.14 21.57 5.08
N ASN A 99 -4.83 22.08 3.89
CA ASN A 99 -5.81 22.51 2.91
C ASN A 99 -6.34 21.36 2.02
N ARG A 100 -5.99 20.11 2.34
CA ARG A 100 -6.49 18.89 1.69
C ARG A 100 -7.17 18.00 2.70
N THR A 101 -8.08 17.16 2.22
CA THR A 101 -8.76 16.17 3.06
C THR A 101 -7.78 15.10 3.59
N PRO A 102 -8.12 14.39 4.68
CA PRO A 102 -7.37 13.21 5.09
C PRO A 102 -7.24 12.16 3.98
N GLU A 103 -8.29 11.99 3.19
CA GLU A 103 -8.35 11.09 2.05
C GLU A 103 -7.34 11.47 0.96
N ASP A 104 -7.23 12.77 0.64
CA ASP A 104 -6.25 13.26 -0.34
C ASP A 104 -4.81 13.11 0.16
N ASN A 105 -4.57 13.37 1.45
CA ASN A 105 -3.26 13.15 2.05
C ASN A 105 -2.89 11.66 2.09
N THR A 106 -3.86 10.78 2.30
CA THR A 106 -3.69 9.32 2.20
C THR A 106 -3.33 8.90 0.77
N MET A 107 -4.00 9.46 -0.25
CA MET A 107 -3.62 9.20 -1.65
C MET A 107 -2.17 9.57 -1.94
N ARG A 108 -1.72 10.73 -1.44
CA ARG A 108 -0.32 11.17 -1.59
C ARG A 108 0.67 10.23 -0.92
N PHE A 109 0.32 9.74 0.27
CA PHE A 109 1.10 8.74 0.99
C PHE A 109 1.18 7.42 0.21
N LEU A 110 0.04 6.89 -0.24
CA LEU A 110 -0.01 5.63 -0.98
C LEU A 110 0.78 5.72 -2.29
N ASN A 111 0.58 6.78 -3.07
CA ASN A 111 1.34 6.99 -4.30
C ASN A 111 2.87 7.02 -4.04
N ALA A 112 3.31 7.74 -3.02
CA ALA A 112 4.74 7.86 -2.72
C ALA A 112 5.32 6.56 -2.13
N ASN A 113 4.64 5.96 -1.13
CA ASN A 113 5.15 4.83 -0.35
C ASN A 113 5.03 3.50 -1.09
N ASN A 114 3.93 3.28 -1.83
CA ASN A 114 3.68 1.96 -2.43
C ASN A 114 4.16 1.85 -3.88
N ARG A 115 4.24 2.96 -4.60
CA ARG A 115 4.41 2.92 -6.05
C ARG A 115 5.62 3.66 -6.55
N ARG A 116 5.78 4.94 -6.21
CA ARG A 116 6.82 5.78 -6.80
C ARG A 116 8.21 5.53 -6.26
N ILE A 117 8.32 5.17 -4.98
CA ILE A 117 9.60 4.92 -4.31
C ILE A 117 9.63 3.45 -3.91
N PRO A 118 10.30 2.59 -4.67
CA PRO A 118 10.41 1.17 -4.33
C PRO A 118 11.08 0.98 -2.97
N ALA A 119 10.53 0.08 -2.15
CA ALA A 119 11.13 -0.27 -0.88
C ALA A 119 12.56 -0.82 -1.07
N MET A 120 13.44 -0.48 -0.15
CA MET A 120 14.82 -1.00 -0.12
C MET A 120 14.80 -2.45 0.32
N LYS A 121 14.85 -3.37 -0.65
CA LYS A 121 14.93 -4.82 -0.40
C LYS A 121 15.51 -5.55 -1.61
N PRO A 122 16.18 -6.68 -1.39
CA PRO A 122 16.70 -7.51 -2.47
C PRO A 122 15.59 -7.99 -3.40
N ARG A 123 15.86 -7.94 -4.72
CA ARG A 123 14.96 -8.45 -5.76
C ARG A 123 15.72 -9.22 -6.81
N MET A 124 15.10 -10.24 -7.36
CA MET A 124 15.58 -10.90 -8.57
C MET A 124 15.37 -9.99 -9.78
N VAL A 125 16.28 -10.06 -10.73
CA VAL A 125 16.19 -9.25 -11.96
C VAL A 125 16.01 -10.20 -13.14
N HIS A 126 14.92 -9.98 -13.89
CA HIS A 126 14.56 -10.69 -15.10
C HIS A 126 14.67 -9.73 -16.28
N GLU A 127 15.40 -10.11 -17.30
CA GLU A 127 15.62 -9.29 -18.50
C GLU A 127 14.78 -9.84 -19.65
N SER A 128 14.15 -8.92 -20.41
CA SER A 128 13.46 -9.32 -21.64
C SER A 128 14.46 -9.74 -22.72
N ARG A 129 14.02 -10.53 -23.66
CA ARG A 129 14.83 -10.91 -24.84
C ARG A 129 15.11 -9.71 -25.74
N GLU A 130 14.27 -8.70 -25.68
CA GLU A 130 14.35 -7.46 -26.48
C GLU A 130 15.20 -6.39 -25.82
N LEU A 131 15.73 -6.62 -24.63
CA LEU A 131 16.52 -5.61 -23.92
C LEU A 131 17.80 -5.28 -24.69
N LEU A 132 17.93 -4.04 -25.08
CA LEU A 132 19.12 -3.50 -25.71
C LEU A 132 19.65 -2.34 -24.85
N VAL A 133 20.73 -2.59 -24.10
CA VAL A 133 21.40 -1.55 -23.33
C VAL A 133 22.48 -0.91 -24.21
N PRO A 134 22.43 0.42 -24.48
CA PRO A 134 23.45 1.09 -25.24
C PRO A 134 24.83 0.91 -24.61
N HIS A 135 25.86 0.79 -25.44
CA HIS A 135 27.23 0.45 -25.02
C HIS A 135 27.75 1.38 -23.91
N GLU A 136 27.48 2.68 -24.04
CA GLU A 136 27.88 3.72 -23.09
C GLU A 136 27.21 3.61 -21.71
N TYR A 137 26.12 2.84 -21.57
CA TYR A 137 25.41 2.62 -20.32
C TYR A 137 25.58 1.21 -19.74
N LYS A 138 26.34 0.31 -20.38
CA LYS A 138 26.48 -1.08 -19.92
C LYS A 138 26.97 -1.19 -18.50
N LEU A 139 28.05 -0.47 -18.15
CA LEU A 139 28.61 -0.49 -16.79
C LEU A 139 27.64 0.11 -15.75
N ASP A 140 26.92 1.14 -16.13
CA ASP A 140 25.94 1.77 -15.24
C ASP A 140 24.72 0.85 -15.04
N TYR A 141 24.31 0.13 -16.09
CA TYR A 141 23.29 -0.90 -16.01
C TYR A 141 23.70 -2.05 -15.06
N GLU A 142 24.91 -2.57 -15.20
CA GLU A 142 25.44 -3.62 -14.31
C GLU A 142 25.45 -3.17 -12.84
N LYS A 143 25.86 -1.93 -12.55
CA LYS A 143 25.79 -1.34 -11.21
C LYS A 143 24.36 -1.23 -10.70
N LEU A 144 23.42 -0.79 -11.55
CA LEU A 144 22.01 -0.67 -11.19
C LEU A 144 21.40 -2.04 -10.89
N VAL A 145 21.69 -3.06 -11.69
CA VAL A 145 21.27 -4.45 -11.45
C VAL A 145 21.86 -4.98 -10.13
N ALA A 146 23.13 -4.73 -9.88
CA ALA A 146 23.76 -5.13 -8.60
C ALA A 146 23.10 -4.43 -7.41
N LEU A 147 22.77 -3.13 -7.54
CA LEU A 147 22.06 -2.37 -6.51
C LEU A 147 20.67 -2.95 -6.23
N ILE A 148 19.90 -3.30 -7.28
CA ILE A 148 18.57 -3.92 -7.16
C ILE A 148 18.69 -5.26 -6.43
N LYS A 149 19.63 -6.12 -6.83
CA LYS A 149 19.85 -7.43 -6.22
C LYS A 149 20.29 -7.33 -4.76
N ALA A 150 21.04 -6.27 -4.41
CA ALA A 150 21.46 -6.01 -3.03
C ALA A 150 20.36 -5.34 -2.18
N GLY A 151 19.26 -4.91 -2.77
CA GLY A 151 18.20 -4.18 -2.05
C GLY A 151 18.53 -2.74 -1.71
N GLY A 152 19.41 -2.11 -2.49
CA GLY A 152 19.80 -0.72 -2.29
C GLY A 152 18.72 0.30 -2.64
N ASP A 153 18.99 1.56 -2.31
CA ASP A 153 18.07 2.67 -2.57
C ASP A 153 18.00 3.02 -4.06
N LEU A 154 16.84 2.80 -4.67
CA LEU A 154 16.55 3.15 -6.06
C LEU A 154 16.08 4.60 -6.24
N LYS A 155 15.76 5.32 -5.16
CA LYS A 155 15.25 6.69 -5.23
C LYS A 155 16.13 7.64 -6.05
N PRO A 156 17.48 7.60 -5.98
CA PRO A 156 18.34 8.46 -6.78
C PRO A 156 18.25 8.23 -8.30
N TYR A 157 17.79 7.05 -8.72
CA TYR A 157 17.64 6.66 -10.13
C TYR A 157 16.25 6.91 -10.71
N LEU A 158 15.30 7.31 -9.86
CA LEU A 158 13.93 7.66 -10.29
C LEU A 158 13.91 9.03 -11.00
N SER A 159 12.76 9.34 -11.60
CA SER A 159 12.54 10.65 -12.21
C SER A 159 12.96 11.80 -11.28
N ARG A 160 13.69 12.77 -11.81
CA ARG A 160 14.12 13.97 -11.07
C ARG A 160 12.95 14.77 -10.46
N ASP A 161 11.75 14.61 -10.97
CA ASP A 161 10.55 15.25 -10.44
C ASP A 161 10.24 14.77 -9.01
N ILE A 162 10.60 13.52 -8.68
CA ILE A 162 10.50 12.99 -7.30
C ILE A 162 11.46 13.73 -6.35
N LEU A 163 12.64 14.10 -6.83
CA LEU A 163 13.66 14.77 -6.03
C LEU A 163 13.35 16.26 -5.85
N LYS A 164 12.55 16.86 -6.75
CA LYS A 164 12.18 18.28 -6.68
C LYS A 164 11.00 18.51 -5.75
N LYS A 165 11.20 19.27 -4.67
CA LYS A 165 10.23 19.54 -3.61
C LYS A 165 8.83 19.98 -4.10
N ARG A 166 8.75 20.70 -5.23
CA ARG A 166 7.48 21.18 -5.82
C ARG A 166 6.78 20.18 -6.73
N GLN A 167 7.45 19.09 -7.12
CA GLN A 167 6.96 18.13 -8.13
C GLN A 167 6.78 16.71 -7.55
N ARG A 168 7.08 16.51 -6.26
CA ARG A 168 6.94 15.21 -5.57
C ARG A 168 5.52 14.66 -5.57
N ASP A 169 4.54 15.55 -5.59
CA ASP A 169 3.11 15.20 -5.64
C ASP A 169 2.59 14.97 -7.08
N LYS A 170 3.45 15.08 -8.09
CA LYS A 170 3.05 14.93 -9.49
C LYS A 170 2.82 13.46 -9.82
N ASN A 171 1.69 13.17 -10.47
CA ASN A 171 1.35 11.81 -10.88
C ASN A 171 2.29 11.30 -11.96
N ASP A 172 2.76 10.05 -11.83
CA ASP A 172 3.38 9.30 -12.91
C ASP A 172 2.29 8.47 -13.60
N LEU A 173 1.79 9.00 -14.73
CA LEU A 173 0.68 8.37 -15.44
C LEU A 173 1.05 7.01 -16.06
N LEU A 174 2.32 6.76 -16.39
CA LEU A 174 2.73 5.45 -16.89
C LEU A 174 2.72 4.42 -15.77
N LEU A 175 3.29 4.78 -14.63
CA LEU A 175 3.24 3.95 -13.43
C LEU A 175 1.79 3.76 -12.96
N ASN A 176 1.01 4.84 -12.86
CA ASN A 176 -0.37 4.77 -12.35
C ASN A 176 -1.30 3.95 -13.26
N SER A 177 -1.09 4.01 -14.58
CA SER A 177 -1.91 3.30 -15.54
C SER A 177 -1.43 1.86 -15.78
N TRP A 178 -0.14 1.69 -16.00
CA TRP A 178 0.43 0.44 -16.48
C TRP A 178 1.35 -0.27 -15.48
N GLY A 179 1.62 0.31 -14.33
CA GLY A 179 2.55 -0.28 -13.35
C GLY A 179 4.00 -0.28 -13.83
N ILE A 180 4.30 0.41 -14.93
CA ILE A 180 5.63 0.46 -15.51
C ILE A 180 6.38 1.66 -14.96
N GLN A 181 7.49 1.41 -14.30
CA GLN A 181 8.44 2.43 -13.85
C GLN A 181 9.53 2.67 -14.90
N HIS A 182 10.13 3.85 -14.82
CA HIS A 182 11.36 4.15 -15.55
C HIS A 182 12.45 4.58 -14.57
N LEU A 183 13.65 4.09 -14.80
CA LEU A 183 14.84 4.41 -14.04
C LEU A 183 15.87 5.08 -14.96
N HIS A 184 16.60 6.04 -14.42
CA HIS A 184 17.81 6.54 -15.05
C HIS A 184 18.97 5.61 -14.77
N PHE A 185 19.95 5.55 -15.65
CA PHE A 185 21.18 4.76 -15.44
C PHE A 185 22.11 5.39 -14.41
N ARG A 186 22.00 6.71 -14.20
CA ARG A 186 22.84 7.50 -13.29
C ARG A 186 21.99 8.41 -12.42
N THR A 187 22.52 8.73 -11.25
CA THR A 187 21.84 9.57 -10.24
C THR A 187 21.61 11.01 -10.70
N GLU A 188 22.47 11.54 -11.58
CA GLU A 188 22.31 12.85 -12.22
C GLU A 188 21.28 12.88 -13.36
N GLY A 189 20.76 11.68 -13.73
CA GLY A 189 19.82 11.47 -14.83
C GLY A 189 20.53 11.14 -16.16
N THR A 190 19.79 10.55 -17.08
CA THR A 190 20.28 10.13 -18.41
C THR A 190 19.21 10.37 -19.47
N ASP A 191 19.63 10.52 -20.74
CA ASP A 191 18.70 10.59 -21.87
C ASP A 191 18.09 9.23 -22.20
N GLN A 192 18.80 8.15 -21.88
CA GLN A 192 18.26 6.80 -21.94
C GLN A 192 17.58 6.46 -20.62
N LEU A 193 16.42 5.81 -20.71
CA LEU A 193 15.62 5.36 -19.60
C LEU A 193 15.49 3.85 -19.63
N LEU A 194 15.58 3.21 -18.48
CA LEU A 194 15.30 1.79 -18.28
C LEU A 194 13.85 1.62 -17.84
N PHE A 195 13.03 0.97 -18.66
CA PHE A 195 11.64 0.67 -18.32
C PHE A 195 11.53 -0.71 -17.68
N CYS A 196 10.85 -0.77 -16.54
CA CYS A 196 10.70 -2.02 -15.77
C CYS A 196 9.38 -2.06 -15.00
N VAL A 197 8.98 -3.27 -14.61
CA VAL A 197 7.97 -3.51 -13.57
C VAL A 197 8.71 -3.93 -12.31
N ILE A 198 8.48 -3.23 -11.20
CA ILE A 198 9.07 -3.53 -9.90
C ILE A 198 7.99 -4.18 -9.04
N ALA A 199 8.11 -5.48 -8.81
CA ALA A 199 7.25 -6.27 -7.96
C ALA A 199 7.86 -6.45 -6.56
N GLU A 200 7.21 -7.23 -5.71
CA GLU A 200 7.62 -7.46 -4.31
C GLU A 200 9.04 -8.04 -4.22
N SER A 201 9.31 -9.14 -4.91
CA SER A 201 10.58 -9.88 -4.91
C SER A 201 11.35 -9.83 -6.22
N ASP A 202 10.78 -9.21 -7.26
CA ASP A 202 11.26 -9.29 -8.61
C ASP A 202 11.28 -7.93 -9.31
N VAL A 203 12.20 -7.75 -10.26
CA VAL A 203 12.20 -6.64 -11.21
C VAL A 203 12.24 -7.21 -12.62
N PHE A 204 11.25 -6.85 -13.43
CA PHE A 204 11.14 -7.25 -14.82
C PHE A 204 11.60 -6.10 -15.70
N VAL A 205 12.81 -6.19 -16.22
CA VAL A 205 13.42 -5.18 -17.10
C VAL A 205 12.92 -5.36 -18.51
N ILE A 206 12.17 -4.39 -19.00
CA ILE A 206 11.45 -4.48 -20.27
C ILE A 206 12.34 -4.03 -21.44
N GLN A 207 12.81 -2.79 -21.43
CA GLN A 207 13.52 -2.19 -22.55
C GLN A 207 14.19 -0.89 -22.12
N THR A 208 15.15 -0.44 -22.91
CA THR A 208 15.68 0.93 -22.82
C THR A 208 15.18 1.78 -23.99
N LEU A 209 14.73 2.99 -23.69
CA LEU A 209 14.23 3.92 -24.71
C LEU A 209 14.77 5.33 -24.44
N SER A 210 14.95 6.12 -25.50
CA SER A 210 15.38 7.50 -25.36
C SER A 210 14.28 8.36 -24.77
N HIS A 211 14.65 9.25 -23.83
CA HIS A 211 13.73 10.23 -23.26
C HIS A 211 13.09 11.15 -24.33
N ASN A 212 13.78 11.35 -25.43
CA ASN A 212 13.35 12.20 -26.54
C ASN A 212 12.49 11.47 -27.59
N GLU A 213 12.18 10.18 -27.36
CA GLU A 213 11.35 9.42 -28.30
C GLU A 213 9.93 9.99 -28.35
N LYS A 214 9.45 10.21 -29.57
CA LYS A 214 8.09 10.71 -29.79
C LYS A 214 7.07 9.68 -29.30
N TYR A 215 6.13 10.13 -28.49
CA TYR A 215 5.10 9.28 -27.90
C TYR A 215 5.63 8.20 -26.93
N LEU A 216 6.82 8.36 -26.36
CA LEU A 216 7.45 7.47 -25.40
C LEU A 216 6.47 6.97 -24.32
N TRP A 217 5.74 7.91 -23.71
CA TRP A 217 4.86 7.64 -22.57
C TRP A 217 3.55 6.92 -22.91
N VAL A 218 3.31 6.62 -24.18
CA VAL A 218 2.17 5.85 -24.69
C VAL A 218 2.62 4.72 -25.63
N ASN A 219 3.87 4.31 -25.50
CA ASN A 219 4.47 3.23 -26.28
C ASN A 219 3.90 1.87 -25.87
N THR A 220 3.09 1.27 -26.72
CA THR A 220 2.48 -0.05 -26.48
C THR A 220 3.47 -1.19 -26.60
N GLY A 221 4.61 -0.97 -27.24
CA GLY A 221 5.69 -1.96 -27.35
C GLY A 221 6.17 -2.46 -25.99
N LEU A 222 6.08 -1.63 -24.92
CA LEU A 222 6.38 -2.08 -23.55
C LEU A 222 5.44 -3.19 -23.10
N VAL A 223 4.13 -3.09 -23.40
CA VAL A 223 3.13 -4.11 -23.06
C VAL A 223 3.31 -5.35 -23.94
N GLU A 224 3.68 -5.19 -25.20
CA GLU A 224 4.00 -6.30 -26.10
C GLU A 224 5.20 -7.11 -25.61
N ILE A 225 6.26 -6.44 -25.14
CA ILE A 225 7.42 -7.11 -24.55
C ILE A 225 7.01 -7.88 -23.28
N LEU A 226 6.21 -7.27 -22.40
CA LEU A 226 5.67 -7.96 -21.22
C LEU A 226 4.85 -9.19 -21.62
N HIS A 227 3.99 -9.08 -22.62
CA HIS A 227 3.19 -10.20 -23.16
C HIS A 227 4.05 -11.36 -23.65
N ARG A 228 5.12 -11.06 -24.40
CA ARG A 228 5.99 -12.09 -24.99
C ARG A 228 6.91 -12.76 -23.98
N ASN A 229 7.38 -12.03 -22.97
CA ASN A 229 8.37 -12.55 -22.01
C ASN A 229 7.71 -13.06 -20.72
N TRP A 230 6.68 -12.38 -20.23
CA TRP A 230 6.06 -12.69 -18.92
C TRP A 230 4.53 -12.59 -18.97
N PRO A 231 3.84 -13.41 -19.78
CA PRO A 231 2.39 -13.34 -19.93
C PRO A 231 1.64 -13.58 -18.63
N THR A 232 2.21 -14.36 -17.70
CA THR A 232 1.63 -14.61 -16.37
C THR A 232 1.64 -13.37 -15.50
N LEU A 233 2.64 -12.50 -15.62
CA LEU A 233 2.73 -11.25 -14.87
C LEU A 233 1.55 -10.31 -15.17
N ILE A 234 1.12 -10.28 -16.44
CA ILE A 234 0.07 -9.36 -16.91
C ILE A 234 -1.27 -10.08 -17.17
N PHE A 235 -1.39 -11.35 -16.79
CA PHE A 235 -2.58 -12.16 -17.07
C PHE A 235 -3.87 -11.53 -16.53
N ARG A 236 -3.82 -10.92 -15.34
CA ARG A 236 -4.99 -10.30 -14.68
C ARG A 236 -5.56 -9.12 -15.46
N ALA A 237 -4.77 -8.49 -16.31
CA ALA A 237 -5.19 -7.37 -17.15
C ALA A 237 -5.70 -7.82 -18.53
N LYS A 238 -5.54 -9.12 -18.87
CA LYS A 238 -6.06 -9.68 -20.11
C LYS A 238 -7.59 -9.63 -20.10
N HIS A 239 -8.17 -9.09 -21.17
CA HIS A 239 -9.61 -8.98 -21.30
C HIS A 239 -10.12 -9.82 -22.46
N ASN A 240 -11.02 -10.76 -22.15
CA ASN A 240 -11.72 -11.57 -23.15
C ASN A 240 -13.04 -10.89 -23.50
N GLY A 241 -13.27 -10.62 -24.76
CA GLY A 241 -14.54 -10.04 -25.24
C GLY A 241 -14.46 -8.57 -25.67
N LEU A 242 -13.31 -7.91 -25.51
CA LEU A 242 -13.05 -6.67 -26.23
C LEU A 242 -12.56 -7.01 -27.64
N ARG A 243 -13.08 -6.28 -28.62
CA ARG A 243 -12.57 -6.40 -30.00
C ARG A 243 -11.21 -5.69 -30.08
N PRO A 244 -10.23 -6.33 -30.75
CA PRO A 244 -8.97 -5.66 -31.04
C PRO A 244 -9.22 -4.37 -31.80
N GLU A 245 -8.66 -3.28 -31.31
CA GLU A 245 -8.73 -1.97 -31.97
C GLU A 245 -7.33 -1.36 -32.04
N SER A 246 -6.96 -0.88 -33.22
CA SER A 246 -5.73 -0.17 -33.41
C SER A 246 -5.94 1.32 -33.12
N VAL A 247 -5.37 1.78 -32.01
CA VAL A 247 -5.39 3.20 -31.63
C VAL A 247 -4.03 3.82 -31.97
N SER A 248 -4.00 4.85 -32.77
CA SER A 248 -2.75 5.53 -33.15
C SER A 248 -2.03 6.14 -31.93
N ALA A 249 -0.68 6.22 -31.97
CA ALA A 249 0.10 6.81 -30.89
C ALA A 249 -0.32 8.27 -30.58
N ALA A 250 -0.69 9.04 -31.60
CA ALA A 250 -1.20 10.41 -31.42
C ALA A 250 -2.52 10.42 -30.64
N LYS A 251 -3.43 9.49 -30.96
CA LYS A 251 -4.70 9.39 -30.24
C LYS A 251 -4.51 8.90 -28.79
N ARG A 252 -3.62 7.92 -28.57
CA ARG A 252 -3.24 7.48 -27.23
C ARG A 252 -2.64 8.63 -26.41
N HIS A 253 -1.77 9.43 -27.04
CA HIS A 253 -1.18 10.61 -26.38
C HIS A 253 -2.27 11.62 -25.99
N SER A 254 -3.23 11.90 -26.87
CA SER A 254 -4.36 12.75 -26.55
C SER A 254 -5.17 12.20 -25.37
N LEU A 255 -5.54 10.91 -25.39
CA LEU A 255 -6.25 10.26 -24.27
C LEU A 255 -5.50 10.42 -22.96
N ARG A 256 -4.17 10.18 -22.97
CA ARG A 256 -3.34 10.35 -21.79
C ARG A 256 -3.35 11.78 -21.25
N CYS A 257 -3.37 12.80 -22.11
CA CYS A 257 -3.45 14.20 -21.67
C CYS A 257 -4.74 14.51 -20.91
N TYR A 258 -5.80 13.74 -21.14
CA TYR A 258 -7.07 13.81 -20.41
C TYR A 258 -7.20 12.76 -19.30
N ASN A 259 -6.11 12.09 -18.92
CA ASN A 259 -6.10 10.98 -17.96
C ASN A 259 -7.07 9.84 -18.31
N ALA A 260 -7.41 9.70 -19.59
CA ALA A 260 -8.31 8.65 -20.06
C ALA A 260 -7.55 7.33 -20.23
N ASN A 261 -8.11 6.27 -19.66
CA ASN A 261 -7.63 4.92 -19.85
C ASN A 261 -7.94 4.42 -21.26
N PHE A 262 -7.05 3.61 -21.80
CA PHE A 262 -7.27 2.93 -23.07
C PHE A 262 -6.71 1.52 -23.04
N PRO A 263 -7.35 0.54 -23.69
CA PRO A 263 -6.82 -0.81 -23.83
C PRO A 263 -5.62 -0.81 -24.80
N VAL A 264 -4.75 -1.81 -24.64
CA VAL A 264 -3.67 -2.10 -25.58
C VAL A 264 -3.94 -3.45 -26.24
N THR A 265 -3.96 -3.47 -27.55
CA THR A 265 -3.99 -4.69 -28.35
C THR A 265 -2.57 -5.04 -28.76
N VAL A 266 -2.12 -6.26 -28.47
CA VAL A 266 -0.79 -6.78 -28.87
C VAL A 266 -0.89 -7.58 -30.17
N ASP A 267 0.25 -7.97 -30.75
CA ASP A 267 0.35 -8.51 -32.11
C ASP A 267 -0.51 -9.76 -32.38
N ASP A 268 -0.74 -10.62 -31.37
CA ASP A 268 -1.58 -11.81 -31.51
C ASP A 268 -3.10 -11.52 -31.34
N GLY A 269 -3.47 -10.23 -31.21
CA GLY A 269 -4.84 -9.81 -31.02
C GLY A 269 -5.32 -9.85 -29.56
N THR A 270 -4.46 -10.22 -28.61
CA THR A 270 -4.81 -10.16 -27.19
C THR A 270 -4.97 -8.70 -26.75
N VAL A 271 -6.03 -8.44 -25.98
CA VAL A 271 -6.32 -7.10 -25.47
C VAL A 271 -6.02 -7.04 -23.98
N TYR A 272 -5.26 -6.06 -23.57
CA TYR A 272 -4.96 -5.75 -22.18
C TYR A 272 -5.61 -4.43 -21.75
N LEU A 273 -6.28 -4.45 -20.60
CA LEU A 273 -6.61 -3.22 -19.87
C LEU A 273 -5.37 -2.70 -19.14
N PRO A 274 -5.37 -1.44 -18.65
CA PRO A 274 -4.26 -0.92 -17.88
C PRO A 274 -3.87 -1.84 -16.72
N LEU A 275 -2.60 -2.26 -16.67
CA LEU A 275 -2.08 -3.29 -15.75
C LEU A 275 -2.24 -2.90 -14.28
N ALA A 276 -2.12 -1.59 -13.98
CA ALA A 276 -2.33 -1.03 -12.64
C ALA A 276 -3.76 -0.50 -12.44
N GLN A 277 -4.75 -1.16 -13.06
CA GLN A 277 -6.18 -0.79 -13.02
C GLN A 277 -6.51 0.58 -13.62
N GLY A 278 -5.52 1.32 -14.10
CA GLY A 278 -5.72 2.62 -14.75
C GLY A 278 -5.63 3.81 -13.81
N THR A 279 -6.02 4.96 -14.35
CA THR A 279 -6.02 6.25 -13.67
C THR A 279 -7.45 6.80 -13.52
N LEU A 280 -7.65 7.59 -12.48
CA LEU A 280 -8.82 8.45 -12.32
C LEU A 280 -8.72 9.68 -13.25
N ALA A 281 -9.80 10.43 -13.39
CA ALA A 281 -9.80 11.70 -14.14
C ALA A 281 -8.81 12.74 -13.55
N SER A 282 -8.49 12.64 -12.26
CA SER A 282 -7.44 13.42 -11.60
C SER A 282 -6.01 13.03 -12.00
N GLY A 283 -5.83 11.88 -12.67
CA GLY A 283 -4.54 11.27 -12.96
C GLY A 283 -4.00 10.39 -11.81
N ASP A 284 -4.71 10.31 -10.70
CA ASP A 284 -4.34 9.42 -9.58
C ASP A 284 -4.55 7.95 -9.96
N SER A 285 -3.81 7.06 -9.31
CA SER A 285 -3.97 5.62 -9.50
C SER A 285 -5.32 5.13 -8.99
N MET A 286 -6.02 4.32 -9.78
CA MET A 286 -7.24 3.62 -9.37
C MET A 286 -6.95 2.66 -8.20
N GLU A 287 -5.81 1.98 -8.23
CA GLU A 287 -5.39 1.08 -7.17
C GLU A 287 -5.18 1.81 -5.83
N ASP A 288 -4.48 2.95 -5.84
CA ASP A 288 -4.32 3.77 -4.63
C ASP A 288 -5.66 4.29 -4.11
N TRP A 289 -6.60 4.62 -5.01
CA TRP A 289 -7.95 5.02 -4.63
C TRP A 289 -8.73 3.87 -3.94
N ILE A 290 -8.63 2.64 -4.46
CA ILE A 290 -9.22 1.46 -3.83
C ILE A 290 -8.59 1.21 -2.47
N ASN A 291 -7.26 1.27 -2.37
CA ASN A 291 -6.53 1.07 -1.12
C ASN A 291 -6.88 2.14 -0.08
N ARG A 292 -7.01 3.40 -0.50
CA ARG A 292 -7.52 4.48 0.36
C ARG A 292 -8.89 4.14 0.94
N ARG A 293 -9.83 3.70 0.09
CA ARG A 293 -11.18 3.33 0.55
C ARG A 293 -11.13 2.17 1.56
N LYS A 294 -10.30 1.17 1.30
CA LYS A 294 -10.10 0.06 2.25
C LYS A 294 -9.59 0.57 3.59
N ILE A 295 -8.57 1.43 3.61
CA ILE A 295 -8.03 2.01 4.85
C ILE A 295 -9.15 2.68 5.66
N PHE A 296 -9.91 3.58 5.07
CA PHE A 296 -10.96 4.30 5.81
C PHE A 296 -12.09 3.39 6.27
N SER A 297 -12.48 2.40 5.45
CA SER A 297 -13.45 1.38 5.85
C SER A 297 -12.96 0.52 7.01
N GLU A 298 -11.68 0.16 7.03
CA GLU A 298 -11.07 -0.61 8.11
C GLU A 298 -10.96 0.22 9.40
N LEU A 299 -10.56 1.48 9.31
CA LEU A 299 -10.52 2.38 10.47
C LEU A 299 -11.89 2.50 11.13
N GLU A 300 -12.94 2.70 10.35
CA GLU A 300 -14.32 2.77 10.83
C GLU A 300 -14.79 1.42 11.43
N HIS A 301 -14.49 0.33 10.73
CA HIS A 301 -14.85 -1.02 11.18
C HIS A 301 -14.24 -1.34 12.55
N TYR A 302 -12.94 -1.12 12.72
CA TYR A 302 -12.26 -1.39 13.99
C TYR A 302 -12.66 -0.42 15.09
N GLN A 303 -12.95 0.83 14.77
CA GLN A 303 -13.52 1.76 15.73
C GLN A 303 -14.86 1.26 16.26
N ASN A 304 -15.72 0.78 15.39
CA ASN A 304 -17.02 0.20 15.77
C ASN A 304 -16.85 -1.06 16.63
N ILE A 305 -15.90 -1.95 16.30
CA ILE A 305 -15.59 -3.12 17.13
C ILE A 305 -15.19 -2.70 18.55
N VAL A 306 -14.30 -1.71 18.68
CA VAL A 306 -13.85 -1.21 19.99
C VAL A 306 -15.02 -0.62 20.78
N VAL A 307 -15.86 0.17 20.14
CA VAL A 307 -17.03 0.78 20.77
C VAL A 307 -18.02 -0.30 21.26
N GLN A 308 -18.29 -1.31 20.42
CA GLN A 308 -19.20 -2.41 20.78
C GLN A 308 -18.67 -3.29 21.93
N ASN A 309 -17.34 -3.40 22.06
CA ASN A 309 -16.69 -4.21 23.09
C ASN A 309 -16.14 -3.38 24.26
N ALA A 310 -16.54 -2.14 24.38
CA ALA A 310 -15.98 -1.21 25.37
C ALA A 310 -16.11 -1.70 26.80
N LEU A 311 -17.23 -2.35 27.14
CA LEU A 311 -17.45 -2.93 28.48
C LEU A 311 -16.44 -4.04 28.76
N ALA A 312 -16.28 -4.99 27.84
CA ALA A 312 -15.34 -6.09 27.97
C ALA A 312 -13.89 -5.58 28.10
N ILE A 313 -13.52 -4.57 27.32
CA ILE A 313 -12.20 -3.92 27.41
C ILE A 313 -12.01 -3.30 28.79
N ARG A 314 -12.99 -2.53 29.29
CA ARG A 314 -12.92 -1.92 30.63
C ARG A 314 -12.71 -2.96 31.72
N MET A 315 -13.46 -4.05 31.65
CA MET A 315 -13.36 -5.15 32.62
C MET A 315 -11.98 -5.78 32.62
N ALA A 316 -11.51 -6.15 31.45
CA ALA A 316 -10.19 -6.78 31.32
C ALA A 316 -9.04 -5.85 31.75
N LEU A 317 -9.22 -4.53 31.61
CA LEU A 317 -8.28 -3.54 32.12
C LEU A 317 -8.50 -3.20 33.59
N ASN A 318 -9.50 -3.77 34.27
CA ASN A 318 -9.91 -3.41 35.64
C ASN A 318 -10.17 -1.90 35.81
N MET A 319 -10.72 -1.24 34.78
CA MET A 319 -10.96 0.21 34.79
C MET A 319 -12.18 0.54 35.65
N PRO A 320 -12.10 1.58 36.51
CA PRO A 320 -13.26 2.10 37.21
C PRO A 320 -14.37 2.56 36.26
N ALA A 321 -15.63 2.37 36.60
CA ALA A 321 -16.78 2.77 35.79
C ALA A 321 -16.78 4.30 35.50
N SER A 322 -16.25 5.10 36.43
CA SER A 322 -16.15 6.56 36.31
C SER A 322 -15.03 7.06 35.36
N GLN A 323 -14.11 6.17 34.98
CA GLN A 323 -12.98 6.56 34.13
C GLN A 323 -13.36 6.41 32.66
N LYS A 324 -13.08 7.43 31.84
CA LYS A 324 -13.28 7.37 30.38
C LYS A 324 -12.32 6.33 29.75
N LEU A 325 -12.85 5.39 28.97
CA LEU A 325 -12.03 4.48 28.18
C LEU A 325 -11.50 5.22 26.96
N VAL A 326 -10.19 5.35 26.86
CA VAL A 326 -9.53 5.92 25.69
C VAL A 326 -8.85 4.79 24.92
N VAL A 327 -9.20 4.62 23.65
CA VAL A 327 -8.51 3.66 22.78
C VAL A 327 -7.92 4.40 21.61
N ARG A 328 -6.64 4.18 21.36
CA ARG A 328 -5.89 4.77 20.27
C ARG A 328 -5.32 3.68 19.37
N MET A 329 -5.12 4.04 18.11
CA MET A 329 -4.47 3.19 17.13
C MET A 329 -3.06 3.73 16.86
N ALA A 330 -2.06 2.87 17.04
CA ALA A 330 -0.67 3.17 16.69
C ALA A 330 -0.27 2.40 15.44
N PHE A 331 0.50 3.04 14.58
CA PHE A 331 0.97 2.48 13.32
C PHE A 331 2.50 2.34 13.35
N ASP A 332 3.00 1.16 13.03
CA ASP A 332 4.43 0.87 12.91
C ASP A 332 4.65 0.06 11.62
N ASN A 333 5.15 0.73 10.59
CA ASN A 333 5.42 0.19 9.25
C ASN A 333 4.24 -0.51 8.56
N ARG A 334 3.66 -1.52 8.91
CA ARG A 334 2.49 -2.20 8.34
C ARG A 334 1.66 -2.85 9.44
N VAL A 335 2.09 -2.66 10.69
CA VAL A 335 1.39 -3.18 11.84
C VAL A 335 0.69 -2.03 12.53
N CYS A 336 -0.59 -2.18 12.80
CA CYS A 336 -1.25 -1.30 13.73
C CYS A 336 -1.59 -2.05 15.01
N CYS A 337 -1.56 -1.36 16.12
CA CYS A 337 -2.00 -1.89 17.40
C CYS A 337 -2.98 -0.93 18.06
N PHE A 338 -3.94 -1.52 18.78
CA PHE A 338 -4.86 -0.80 19.65
C PHE A 338 -4.29 -0.78 21.05
N TYR A 339 -4.35 0.35 21.71
CA TYR A 339 -3.83 0.51 23.06
C TYR A 339 -4.64 1.50 23.88
N GLU A 340 -4.62 1.33 25.19
CA GLU A 340 -5.11 2.32 26.14
C GLU A 340 -3.91 3.16 26.63
N PRO A 341 -3.87 4.48 26.34
CA PRO A 341 -2.69 5.29 26.55
C PRO A 341 -2.36 5.54 28.03
N THR A 342 -3.37 5.61 28.90
CA THR A 342 -3.15 5.89 30.34
C THR A 342 -2.48 4.71 31.05
N MET A 343 -2.86 3.49 30.66
CA MET A 343 -2.33 2.24 31.22
C MET A 343 -1.16 1.70 30.42
N ALA A 344 -0.83 2.31 29.28
CA ALA A 344 0.14 1.83 28.32
C ALA A 344 -0.06 0.36 27.94
N THR A 345 -1.32 -0.08 27.86
CA THR A 345 -1.67 -1.49 27.67
C THR A 345 -2.12 -1.73 26.23
N ARG A 346 -1.54 -2.72 25.58
CA ARG A 346 -1.95 -3.16 24.26
C ARG A 346 -3.22 -3.98 24.36
N ILE A 347 -4.25 -3.59 23.60
CA ILE A 347 -5.57 -4.24 23.57
C ILE A 347 -5.64 -5.27 22.42
N GLY A 348 -5.00 -4.98 21.30
CA GLY A 348 -4.98 -5.85 20.13
C GLY A 348 -4.05 -5.32 19.05
N GLY A 349 -3.95 -6.00 17.94
CA GLY A 349 -3.16 -5.54 16.80
C GLY A 349 -3.56 -6.22 15.51
N LEU A 350 -3.30 -5.53 14.41
CA LEU A 350 -3.57 -5.95 13.03
C LEU A 350 -2.33 -5.76 12.19
N VAL A 351 -2.18 -6.60 11.19
CA VAL A 351 -1.29 -6.33 10.06
C VAL A 351 -2.12 -5.67 8.97
N LEU A 352 -1.94 -4.37 8.75
CA LEU A 352 -2.52 -3.69 7.59
C LEU A 352 -1.76 -4.18 6.36
N GLN A 353 -2.36 -5.09 5.63
CA GLN A 353 -1.87 -5.43 4.29
C GLN A 353 -2.27 -4.28 3.35
N PHE A 354 -1.42 -3.27 3.25
CA PHE A 354 -1.42 -2.44 2.05
C PHE A 354 -0.90 -3.35 0.94
N VAL A 355 -1.82 -3.85 0.14
CA VAL A 355 -1.47 -4.65 -1.03
C VAL A 355 -0.66 -3.74 -1.94
N GLY A 356 0.64 -3.81 -1.81
CA GLY A 356 1.53 -3.39 -2.86
C GLY A 356 1.46 -4.43 -3.98
N PRO A 357 1.78 -4.04 -5.20
CA PRO A 357 1.72 -4.91 -6.36
C PRO A 357 2.59 -6.14 -6.20
#